data_7c608f20abb92f652cbb662472f02e66
#
_entry.id   7c608f20abb92f652cbb662472f02e66
#
_cell.length_a   1.000
_cell.length_b   1.000
_cell.length_c   1.000
_cell.angle_alpha   90.00
_cell.angle_beta   90.00
_cell.angle_gamma   90.00
#
_symmetry.space_group_name_H-M   'P 1'
#
loop_
_entity.id
_entity.type
_entity.pdbx_description
1 polymer ?
#
loop_
_entity_poly.entity_id
_entity_poly.type
_entity_poly.pdbx_seq_one_letter_code
_entity_poly.pdbx_strand_id
1 'polypeptide(L)'
;MNAKNIIKLCVIGSLGMATLGLPLVFFASPAAAHGERSQEPFLRMRTAQWYDTRWNPQKTAVNDEAMLSGKIHISEDWPRAVVAPKRTFINVGSPSSVFTRLSSKVNGVPMVTSGPLELGGDYEYVIKLRGRLPGHHHIHPMLAVNGAGPIAGPGGWMDISGNYKDFTNPVKLLVGGTIDTETAGLAVGLFWHALWGGLGFAWIGWFMVRPMFLIRARVLAQEGGDALLNDPVDRVVAFGMLAVCFVLIAIGFFVTDSQYPYTIPLQAGEPKIKATHLKSDLTIKVLAADYDVPGRALRMTLSVTNSGEQ
;
A
#
# COMPACT_ATOMS: atom_id res chain seq x y z
N MET A 1 -27.00 -37.21 23.25
CA MET A 1 -25.91 -37.36 22.26
C MET A 1 -24.65 -37.73 23.04
N ASN A 2 -23.95 -38.81 22.69
CA ASN A 2 -22.89 -39.37 23.53
C ASN A 2 -21.63 -38.49 23.38
N ALA A 3 -20.88 -38.23 24.47
CA ALA A 3 -19.68 -37.34 24.46
C ALA A 3 -18.66 -37.70 23.38
N LYS A 4 -18.51 -38.98 23.03
CA LYS A 4 -17.67 -39.46 21.93
C LYS A 4 -18.11 -38.92 20.54
N ASN A 5 -19.39 -38.67 20.35
CA ASN A 5 -19.91 -38.15 19.07
C ASN A 5 -19.71 -36.64 18.95
N ILE A 6 -19.67 -35.90 20.06
CA ILE A 6 -19.39 -34.48 20.10
C ILE A 6 -17.92 -34.23 19.79
N ILE A 7 -17.01 -35.02 20.39
CA ILE A 7 -15.55 -34.91 20.10
C ILE A 7 -15.26 -35.22 18.65
N LYS A 8 -15.87 -36.25 18.07
CA LYS A 8 -15.73 -36.55 16.64
C LYS A 8 -16.27 -35.43 15.77
N LEU A 9 -17.37 -34.79 16.12
CA LEU A 9 -17.94 -33.68 15.36
C LEU A 9 -17.04 -32.42 15.40
N CYS A 10 -16.47 -32.11 16.57
CA CYS A 10 -15.55 -30.99 16.73
C CYS A 10 -14.21 -31.22 15.99
N VAL A 11 -13.65 -32.41 16.03
CA VAL A 11 -12.41 -32.75 15.31
C VAL A 11 -12.63 -32.78 13.79
N ILE A 12 -13.74 -33.31 13.32
CA ILE A 12 -14.10 -33.32 11.91
C ILE A 12 -14.41 -31.90 11.44
N GLY A 13 -15.07 -31.08 12.25
CA GLY A 13 -15.35 -29.67 11.90
C GLY A 13 -14.07 -28.82 11.80
N SER A 14 -13.13 -28.99 12.72
CA SER A 14 -11.86 -28.24 12.70
C SER A 14 -10.90 -28.73 11.60
N LEU A 15 -10.84 -30.04 11.32
CA LEU A 15 -10.10 -30.54 10.15
C LEU A 15 -10.77 -30.10 8.82
N GLY A 16 -12.09 -30.07 8.76
CA GLY A 16 -12.83 -29.63 7.56
C GLY A 16 -12.60 -28.14 7.24
N MET A 17 -12.53 -27.27 8.25
CA MET A 17 -12.20 -25.85 8.03
C MET A 17 -10.74 -25.64 7.66
N ALA A 18 -9.81 -26.41 8.21
CA ALA A 18 -8.39 -26.34 7.84
C ALA A 18 -8.14 -26.85 6.41
N THR A 19 -8.86 -27.87 5.96
CA THR A 19 -8.72 -28.42 4.60
C THR A 19 -9.43 -27.61 3.52
N LEU A 20 -10.51 -26.88 3.85
CA LEU A 20 -11.20 -25.98 2.91
C LEU A 20 -10.48 -24.63 2.75
N GLY A 21 -9.74 -24.18 3.76
CA GLY A 21 -8.97 -22.93 3.67
C GLY A 21 -7.64 -23.06 2.89
N LEU A 22 -6.99 -24.21 2.95
CA LEU A 22 -5.71 -24.43 2.27
C LEU A 22 -5.79 -24.38 0.72
N PRO A 23 -6.75 -25.00 0.04
CA PRO A 23 -6.79 -24.95 -1.43
C PRO A 23 -7.13 -23.57 -2.00
N LEU A 24 -7.86 -22.71 -1.25
CA LEU A 24 -8.18 -21.35 -1.70
C LEU A 24 -6.94 -20.43 -1.78
N VAL A 25 -5.92 -20.69 -0.96
CA VAL A 25 -4.66 -19.92 -0.99
C VAL A 25 -3.77 -20.35 -2.17
N PHE A 26 -3.82 -21.62 -2.60
CA PHE A 26 -2.99 -22.14 -3.69
C PHE A 26 -3.55 -21.83 -5.10
N PHE A 27 -4.83 -21.47 -5.21
CA PHE A 27 -5.46 -21.13 -6.49
C PHE A 27 -5.64 -19.64 -6.72
N ALA A 28 -5.19 -18.78 -5.81
CA ALA A 28 -5.11 -17.34 -6.09
C ALA A 28 -4.02 -17.12 -7.14
N SER A 29 -4.41 -17.04 -8.40
CA SER A 29 -3.53 -16.55 -9.45
C SER A 29 -3.01 -15.17 -9.03
N PRO A 30 -1.69 -14.90 -9.13
CA PRO A 30 -1.20 -13.57 -8.88
C PRO A 30 -1.95 -12.62 -9.83
N ALA A 31 -2.68 -11.67 -9.26
CA ALA A 31 -3.33 -10.63 -10.04
C ALA A 31 -2.23 -9.80 -10.69
N ALA A 32 -1.92 -10.09 -11.95
CA ALA A 32 -1.04 -9.27 -12.78
C ALA A 32 -1.78 -7.98 -13.14
N ALA A 33 -1.85 -7.07 -12.20
CA ALA A 33 -2.42 -5.74 -12.41
C ALA A 33 -1.42 -4.87 -13.17
N HIS A 34 -1.33 -5.06 -14.48
CA HIS A 34 -0.71 -4.09 -15.36
C HIS A 34 -1.72 -2.98 -15.57
N GLY A 35 -1.53 -1.83 -14.91
CA GLY A 35 -2.39 -0.66 -15.00
C GLY A 35 -2.63 -0.19 -16.44
N GLU A 36 -1.71 -0.48 -17.37
CA GLU A 36 -1.88 -0.20 -18.80
C GLU A 36 -3.04 -0.94 -19.44
N ARG A 37 -3.25 -2.21 -19.09
CA ARG A 37 -4.28 -3.04 -19.71
C ARG A 37 -5.69 -2.71 -19.24
N SER A 38 -5.83 -2.08 -18.09
CA SER A 38 -7.12 -1.71 -17.52
C SER A 38 -7.64 -0.35 -17.99
N GLN A 39 -6.84 0.39 -18.77
CA GLN A 39 -7.21 1.73 -19.22
C GLN A 39 -7.55 1.72 -20.71
N GLU A 40 -8.78 2.06 -20.99
CA GLU A 40 -9.23 2.31 -22.37
C GLU A 40 -8.41 3.45 -22.99
N PRO A 41 -7.86 3.29 -24.19
CA PRO A 41 -7.01 4.30 -24.82
C PRO A 41 -7.63 5.70 -24.88
N PHE A 42 -8.93 5.79 -25.14
CA PHE A 42 -9.64 7.07 -25.19
C PHE A 42 -9.77 7.75 -23.83
N LEU A 43 -9.81 6.99 -22.72
CA LEU A 43 -9.79 7.54 -21.37
C LEU A 43 -8.42 8.15 -21.06
N ARG A 44 -7.34 7.51 -21.48
CA ARG A 44 -5.98 8.05 -21.31
C ARG A 44 -5.81 9.38 -22.07
N MET A 45 -6.31 9.46 -23.31
CA MET A 45 -6.25 10.68 -24.11
C MET A 45 -7.05 11.83 -23.50
N ARG A 46 -8.10 11.52 -22.75
CA ARG A 46 -9.02 12.49 -22.12
C ARG A 46 -8.79 12.72 -20.64
N THR A 47 -7.75 12.12 -20.06
CA THR A 47 -7.44 12.29 -18.63
C THR A 47 -6.07 12.93 -18.46
N ALA A 48 -5.02 12.12 -18.44
CA ALA A 48 -3.66 12.54 -18.19
C ALA A 48 -2.78 12.14 -19.38
N GLN A 49 -2.21 13.12 -20.02
CA GLN A 49 -1.28 12.93 -21.15
C GLN A 49 0.14 13.09 -20.63
N TRP A 50 0.94 12.05 -20.83
CA TRP A 50 2.30 11.99 -20.33
C TRP A 50 3.28 12.24 -21.48
N TYR A 51 4.31 13.05 -21.23
CA TYR A 51 5.36 13.33 -22.22
C TYR A 51 6.70 13.59 -21.53
N ASP A 52 7.78 13.48 -22.29
CA ASP A 52 9.16 13.63 -21.78
C ASP A 52 9.50 12.73 -20.59
N THR A 53 8.87 11.56 -20.47
CA THR A 53 9.14 10.63 -19.38
C THR A 53 10.54 10.04 -19.51
N ARG A 54 11.37 10.22 -18.48
CA ARG A 54 12.78 9.81 -18.47
C ARG A 54 13.12 9.09 -17.18
N TRP A 55 13.80 7.97 -17.32
CA TRP A 55 14.38 7.20 -16.24
C TRP A 55 15.89 7.43 -16.22
N ASN A 56 16.44 7.87 -15.11
CA ASN A 56 17.85 8.16 -14.97
C ASN A 56 18.42 7.73 -13.61
N PRO A 57 19.36 6.75 -13.57
CA PRO A 57 19.75 5.89 -14.68
C PRO A 57 18.71 4.77 -14.94
N GLN A 58 18.76 4.14 -16.12
CA GLN A 58 17.94 2.95 -16.43
C GLN A 58 18.50 1.66 -15.81
N LYS A 59 19.77 1.67 -15.40
CA LYS A 59 20.43 0.57 -14.67
C LYS A 59 20.90 1.09 -13.34
N THR A 60 20.51 0.45 -12.28
CA THR A 60 20.85 0.85 -10.91
C THR A 60 21.16 -0.39 -10.07
N ALA A 61 21.55 -0.20 -8.84
CA ALA A 61 21.73 -1.30 -7.89
C ALA A 61 20.80 -1.14 -6.69
N VAL A 62 20.71 -2.19 -5.88
CA VAL A 62 20.04 -2.12 -4.58
C VAL A 62 20.73 -1.04 -3.74
N ASN A 63 19.95 -0.18 -3.09
CA ASN A 63 20.33 1.02 -2.35
C ASN A 63 20.72 2.24 -3.18
N ASP A 64 20.97 2.10 -4.47
CA ASP A 64 21.27 3.26 -5.33
C ASP A 64 20.02 4.04 -5.66
N GLU A 65 20.23 5.34 -5.92
CA GLU A 65 19.14 6.23 -6.28
C GLU A 65 18.91 6.24 -7.79
N ALA A 66 17.64 6.27 -8.17
CA ALA A 66 17.18 6.52 -9.53
C ALA A 66 16.13 7.64 -9.51
N MET A 67 16.02 8.34 -10.62
CA MET A 67 15.09 9.45 -10.78
C MET A 67 14.18 9.19 -11.98
N LEU A 68 12.88 9.32 -11.73
CA LEU A 68 11.86 9.39 -12.77
C LEU A 68 11.41 10.84 -12.90
N SER A 69 11.51 11.39 -14.07
CA SER A 69 11.06 12.75 -14.37
C SER A 69 10.26 12.78 -15.66
N GLY A 70 9.45 13.80 -15.82
CA GLY A 70 8.68 14.03 -17.03
C GLY A 70 7.64 15.12 -16.83
N LYS A 71 6.75 15.23 -17.80
CA LYS A 71 5.67 16.20 -17.81
C LYS A 71 4.33 15.48 -17.96
N ILE A 72 3.30 16.08 -17.43
CA ILE A 72 1.93 15.58 -17.51
C ILE A 72 0.99 16.75 -17.80
N HIS A 73 0.14 16.57 -18.77
CA HIS A 73 -0.96 17.47 -19.07
C HIS A 73 -2.28 16.86 -18.56
N ILE A 74 -3.03 17.62 -17.81
CA ILE A 74 -4.36 17.23 -17.34
C ILE A 74 -5.40 17.78 -18.30
N SER A 75 -6.09 16.90 -19.01
CA SER A 75 -7.03 17.29 -20.06
C SER A 75 -8.17 18.17 -19.55
N GLU A 76 -8.52 19.22 -20.32
CA GLU A 76 -9.74 20.00 -20.10
C GLU A 76 -11.00 19.16 -20.31
N ASP A 77 -10.95 18.22 -21.26
CA ASP A 77 -12.02 17.30 -21.62
C ASP A 77 -12.13 16.09 -20.68
N TRP A 78 -11.81 16.27 -19.42
CA TRP A 78 -11.87 15.20 -18.44
C TRP A 78 -13.23 14.50 -18.45
N PRO A 79 -13.31 13.16 -18.57
CA PRO A 79 -14.56 12.43 -18.69
C PRO A 79 -15.45 12.66 -17.46
N ARG A 80 -16.72 13.00 -17.67
CA ARG A 80 -17.67 13.22 -16.57
C ARG A 80 -17.92 11.98 -15.70
N ALA A 81 -17.71 10.78 -16.28
CA ALA A 81 -17.83 9.51 -15.56
C ALA A 81 -16.63 9.21 -14.64
N VAL A 82 -15.54 9.95 -14.78
CA VAL A 82 -14.31 9.76 -13.99
C VAL A 82 -14.22 10.91 -12.97
N VAL A 83 -13.96 10.56 -11.71
CA VAL A 83 -13.82 11.56 -10.65
C VAL A 83 -12.73 12.57 -11.00
N ALA A 84 -13.04 13.86 -10.88
CA ALA A 84 -12.11 14.94 -11.20
C ALA A 84 -10.85 14.90 -10.29
N PRO A 85 -9.69 15.37 -10.78
CA PRO A 85 -8.39 15.25 -10.11
C PRO A 85 -8.21 16.24 -8.95
N LYS A 86 -9.19 16.28 -8.03
CA LYS A 86 -9.15 17.14 -6.82
C LYS A 86 -8.23 16.64 -5.73
N ARG A 87 -8.02 15.31 -5.65
CA ARG A 87 -7.10 14.67 -4.72
C ARG A 87 -6.28 13.66 -5.48
N THR A 88 -5.10 14.09 -5.87
CA THR A 88 -4.19 13.31 -6.71
C THR A 88 -2.86 13.10 -6.04
N PHE A 89 -2.15 12.07 -6.46
CA PHE A 89 -0.82 11.77 -6.01
C PHE A 89 0.01 11.15 -7.13
N ILE A 90 1.21 11.67 -7.39
CA ILE A 90 2.12 11.08 -8.39
C ILE A 90 3.06 10.11 -7.72
N ASN A 91 3.12 8.89 -8.25
CA ASN A 91 3.92 7.79 -7.75
C ASN A 91 4.47 6.95 -8.92
N VAL A 92 5.12 5.86 -8.58
CA VAL A 92 5.56 4.81 -9.50
C VAL A 92 4.71 3.57 -9.31
N GLY A 93 4.21 3.01 -10.40
CA GLY A 93 3.54 1.72 -10.44
C GLY A 93 4.48 0.62 -10.88
N SER A 94 4.53 -0.45 -10.11
CA SER A 94 5.27 -1.66 -10.39
C SER A 94 4.51 -2.89 -9.87
N PRO A 95 4.75 -4.09 -10.42
CA PRO A 95 4.06 -5.31 -9.97
C PRO A 95 4.42 -5.72 -8.53
N SER A 96 5.48 -5.17 -7.97
CA SER A 96 5.96 -5.41 -6.60
C SER A 96 6.67 -4.15 -6.07
N SER A 97 7.13 -4.18 -4.82
CA SER A 97 7.89 -3.07 -4.22
C SER A 97 9.33 -3.03 -4.75
N VAL A 98 9.47 -2.75 -6.04
CA VAL A 98 10.75 -2.69 -6.76
C VAL A 98 11.61 -1.52 -6.28
N PHE A 99 10.96 -0.41 -5.95
CA PHE A 99 11.59 0.79 -5.44
C PHE A 99 10.96 1.27 -4.15
N THR A 100 11.76 1.90 -3.32
CA THR A 100 11.29 2.76 -2.24
C THR A 100 11.32 4.21 -2.74
N ARG A 101 10.19 4.91 -2.63
CA ARG A 101 10.10 6.31 -3.01
C ARG A 101 10.74 7.18 -1.92
N LEU A 102 11.73 7.98 -2.30
CA LEU A 102 12.39 8.94 -1.40
C LEU A 102 11.69 10.29 -1.38
N SER A 103 11.27 10.77 -2.55
CA SER A 103 10.52 12.03 -2.66
C SER A 103 9.72 12.08 -3.97
N SER A 104 8.66 12.89 -3.98
CA SER A 104 7.89 13.23 -5.16
C SER A 104 7.67 14.74 -5.18
N LYS A 105 7.89 15.37 -6.32
CA LYS A 105 7.67 16.81 -6.53
C LYS A 105 6.86 17.02 -7.80
N VAL A 106 5.99 18.04 -7.78
CA VAL A 106 5.23 18.49 -8.94
C VAL A 106 5.40 20.00 -9.03
N ASN A 107 5.87 20.49 -10.18
CA ASN A 107 6.28 21.88 -10.38
C ASN A 107 7.20 22.41 -9.26
N GLY A 108 8.15 21.56 -8.82
CA GLY A 108 9.07 21.87 -7.73
C GLY A 108 8.47 21.76 -6.31
N VAL A 109 7.15 21.66 -6.17
CA VAL A 109 6.46 21.55 -4.87
C VAL A 109 6.50 20.11 -4.37
N PRO A 110 6.98 19.84 -3.15
CA PRO A 110 6.95 18.50 -2.58
C PRO A 110 5.52 17.98 -2.42
N MET A 111 5.24 16.81 -2.98
CA MET A 111 3.94 16.13 -2.88
C MET A 111 3.99 15.08 -1.77
N VAL A 112 3.91 15.55 -0.53
CA VAL A 112 3.91 14.69 0.67
C VAL A 112 2.53 14.08 0.90
N THR A 113 1.50 14.85 0.61
CA THR A 113 0.08 14.44 0.65
C THR A 113 -0.55 14.60 -0.72
N SER A 114 -1.77 14.07 -0.90
CA SER A 114 -2.56 14.30 -2.11
C SER A 114 -2.95 15.77 -2.23
N GLY A 115 -2.91 16.29 -3.46
CA GLY A 115 -3.32 17.66 -3.78
C GLY A 115 -4.14 17.74 -5.07
N PRO A 116 -4.79 18.87 -5.34
CA PRO A 116 -5.54 19.09 -6.56
C PRO A 116 -4.59 19.35 -7.73
N LEU A 117 -5.01 18.88 -8.93
CA LEU A 117 -4.48 19.32 -10.20
C LEU A 117 -5.59 19.97 -11.00
N GLU A 118 -5.29 21.09 -11.66
CA GLU A 118 -6.25 21.85 -12.45
C GLU A 118 -6.44 21.20 -13.82
N LEU A 119 -7.65 21.21 -14.34
CA LEU A 119 -7.94 20.78 -15.71
C LEU A 119 -7.32 21.77 -16.70
N GLY A 120 -6.79 21.28 -17.80
CA GLY A 120 -6.02 22.09 -18.76
C GLY A 120 -4.61 22.46 -18.29
N GLY A 121 -4.19 22.01 -17.11
CA GLY A 121 -2.90 22.34 -16.53
C GLY A 121 -1.78 21.42 -16.98
N ASP A 122 -0.59 22.02 -17.14
CA ASP A 122 0.67 21.34 -17.41
C ASP A 122 1.52 21.28 -16.15
N TYR A 123 2.12 20.13 -15.88
CA TYR A 123 2.91 19.91 -14.69
C TYR A 123 4.19 19.15 -15.01
N GLU A 124 5.27 19.55 -14.40
CA GLU A 124 6.52 18.80 -14.38
C GLU A 124 6.58 17.96 -13.12
N TYR A 125 6.95 16.69 -13.25
CA TYR A 125 7.09 15.82 -12.09
C TYR A 125 8.50 15.24 -11.98
N VAL A 126 8.95 15.08 -10.74
CA VAL A 126 10.23 14.45 -10.40
C VAL A 126 10.02 13.52 -9.21
N ILE A 127 10.32 12.26 -9.40
CA ILE A 127 10.23 11.24 -8.34
C ILE A 127 11.62 10.66 -8.12
N LYS A 128 12.13 10.77 -6.90
CA LYS A 128 13.36 10.10 -6.48
C LYS A 128 13.03 8.76 -5.87
N LEU A 129 13.76 7.74 -6.29
CA LEU A 129 13.55 6.35 -5.98
C LEU A 129 14.86 5.75 -5.49
N ARG A 130 14.77 4.74 -4.63
CA ARG A 130 15.89 3.88 -4.23
C ARG A 130 15.60 2.45 -4.65
N GLY A 131 16.55 1.82 -5.35
CA GLY A 131 16.44 0.43 -5.79
C GLY A 131 16.31 -0.52 -4.60
N ARG A 132 15.32 -1.42 -4.63
CA ARG A 132 15.03 -2.35 -3.55
C ARG A 132 15.07 -3.80 -3.99
N LEU A 133 14.35 -4.14 -5.05
CA LEU A 133 14.22 -5.51 -5.52
C LEU A 133 15.06 -5.73 -6.77
N PRO A 134 16.08 -6.62 -6.74
CA PRO A 134 16.87 -6.91 -7.92
C PRO A 134 16.03 -7.55 -9.02
N GLY A 135 16.43 -7.32 -10.27
CA GLY A 135 15.78 -7.93 -11.44
C GLY A 135 15.54 -6.94 -12.56
N HIS A 136 14.89 -7.43 -13.60
CA HIS A 136 14.45 -6.66 -14.76
C HIS A 136 12.96 -6.35 -14.62
N HIS A 137 12.61 -5.09 -14.42
CA HIS A 137 11.28 -4.66 -14.02
C HIS A 137 10.68 -3.67 -15.01
N HIS A 138 9.41 -3.89 -15.36
CA HIS A 138 8.61 -2.95 -16.13
C HIS A 138 7.83 -2.04 -15.17
N ILE A 139 8.07 -0.75 -15.25
CA ILE A 139 7.54 0.23 -14.30
C ILE A 139 6.98 1.46 -15.02
N HIS A 140 6.00 2.10 -14.39
CA HIS A 140 5.27 3.25 -14.95
C HIS A 140 5.25 4.43 -14.01
N PRO A 141 5.30 5.69 -14.48
CA PRO A 141 4.78 6.80 -13.72
C PRO A 141 3.27 6.62 -13.55
N MET A 142 2.74 6.99 -12.40
CA MET A 142 1.35 6.77 -12.07
C MET A 142 0.74 7.99 -11.39
N LEU A 143 -0.37 8.49 -11.92
CA LEU A 143 -1.21 9.48 -11.27
C LEU A 143 -2.36 8.77 -10.57
N ALA A 144 -2.31 8.66 -9.26
CA ALA A 144 -3.43 8.15 -8.47
C ALA A 144 -4.44 9.27 -8.25
N VAL A 145 -5.68 9.05 -8.68
CA VAL A 145 -6.80 9.97 -8.47
C VAL A 145 -7.78 9.32 -7.51
N ASN A 146 -8.04 9.97 -6.40
CA ASN A 146 -8.95 9.42 -5.38
C ASN A 146 -10.36 9.24 -5.96
N GLY A 147 -10.84 8.01 -5.93
CA GLY A 147 -12.15 7.61 -6.49
C GLY A 147 -12.17 7.27 -7.98
N ALA A 148 -11.05 7.49 -8.71
CA ALA A 148 -10.90 7.08 -10.11
C ALA A 148 -9.84 6.00 -10.31
N GLY A 149 -8.97 5.78 -9.31
CA GLY A 149 -7.88 4.84 -9.38
C GLY A 149 -6.61 5.39 -10.05
N PRO A 150 -5.63 4.52 -10.35
CA PRO A 150 -4.36 4.91 -10.95
C PRO A 150 -4.48 5.11 -12.46
N ILE A 151 -3.95 6.22 -12.96
CA ILE A 151 -3.76 6.51 -14.38
C ILE A 151 -2.28 6.30 -14.69
N ALA A 152 -1.95 5.23 -15.40
CA ALA A 152 -0.57 4.88 -15.72
C ALA A 152 -0.07 5.69 -16.92
N GLY A 153 1.17 6.15 -16.83
CA GLY A 153 1.91 6.74 -17.93
C GLY A 153 2.70 5.70 -18.74
N PRO A 154 3.56 6.14 -19.66
CA PRO A 154 4.39 5.25 -20.47
C PRO A 154 5.34 4.45 -19.58
N GLY A 155 5.37 3.13 -19.81
CA GLY A 155 6.24 2.22 -19.08
C GLY A 155 7.69 2.28 -19.55
N GLY A 156 8.59 1.96 -18.64
CA GLY A 156 10.01 1.79 -18.92
C GLY A 156 10.55 0.53 -18.26
N TRP A 157 11.60 -0.01 -18.84
CA TRP A 157 12.34 -1.12 -18.28
C TRP A 157 13.51 -0.63 -17.45
N MET A 158 13.64 -1.18 -16.24
CA MET A 158 14.71 -0.87 -15.31
C MET A 158 15.41 -2.14 -14.86
N ASP A 159 16.73 -2.12 -14.92
CA ASP A 159 17.59 -3.20 -14.40
C ASP A 159 18.13 -2.81 -13.03
N ILE A 160 17.85 -3.62 -12.03
CA ILE A 160 18.35 -3.45 -10.66
C ILE A 160 19.25 -4.64 -10.34
N SER A 161 20.52 -4.35 -10.09
CA SER A 161 21.52 -5.35 -9.70
C SER A 161 21.67 -5.44 -8.18
N GLY A 162 22.33 -6.50 -7.67
CA GLY A 162 22.62 -6.67 -6.26
C GLY A 162 21.76 -7.74 -5.59
N ASN A 163 21.68 -7.68 -4.26
CA ASN A 163 20.92 -8.64 -3.46
C ASN A 163 19.89 -7.90 -2.60
N TYR A 164 18.66 -8.38 -2.57
CA TYR A 164 17.59 -7.83 -1.74
C TYR A 164 17.95 -7.80 -0.23
N LYS A 165 18.76 -8.76 0.24
CA LYS A 165 19.18 -8.80 1.65
C LYS A 165 20.05 -7.64 2.07
N ASP A 166 20.70 -6.97 1.09
CA ASP A 166 21.57 -5.82 1.35
C ASP A 166 20.78 -4.50 1.36
N PHE A 167 19.47 -4.56 1.09
CA PHE A 167 18.63 -3.38 1.07
C PHE A 167 18.51 -2.79 2.47
N THR A 168 18.73 -1.48 2.56
CA THR A 168 18.55 -0.68 3.78
C THR A 168 17.75 0.57 3.48
N ASN A 169 16.94 0.98 4.44
CA ASN A 169 16.15 2.21 4.31
C ASN A 169 16.37 3.12 5.53
N PRO A 170 17.55 3.77 5.63
CA PRO A 170 17.92 4.58 6.78
C PRO A 170 17.10 5.86 6.86
N VAL A 171 16.51 6.12 8.03
CA VAL A 171 15.76 7.34 8.35
C VAL A 171 16.34 7.98 9.60
N LYS A 172 16.59 9.29 9.54
CA LYS A 172 17.04 10.07 10.70
C LYS A 172 15.87 10.32 11.65
N LEU A 173 16.10 10.04 12.93
CA LEU A 173 15.14 10.32 13.99
C LEU A 173 15.23 11.77 14.46
N LEU A 174 14.13 12.33 14.94
CA LEU A 174 14.09 13.67 15.55
C LEU A 174 14.86 13.73 16.86
N VAL A 175 14.93 12.62 17.60
CA VAL A 175 15.71 12.48 18.84
C VAL A 175 17.21 12.30 18.59
N GLY A 176 17.63 12.27 17.32
CA GLY A 176 19.00 11.95 16.92
C GLY A 176 19.16 10.47 16.58
N GLY A 177 20.24 10.17 15.86
CA GLY A 177 20.51 8.82 15.37
C GLY A 177 19.79 8.50 14.05
N THR A 178 20.03 7.29 13.55
CA THR A 178 19.46 6.76 12.29
C THR A 178 18.96 5.35 12.56
N ILE A 179 17.79 5.05 12.09
CA ILE A 179 17.21 3.70 12.11
C ILE A 179 17.03 3.20 10.69
N ASP A 180 17.16 1.90 10.47
CA ASP A 180 16.75 1.26 9.23
C ASP A 180 15.29 0.82 9.36
N THR A 181 14.41 1.41 8.55
CA THR A 181 12.96 1.14 8.62
C THR A 181 12.59 -0.27 8.16
N GLU A 182 13.46 -0.99 7.46
CA GLU A 182 13.23 -2.40 7.08
C GLU A 182 13.34 -3.34 8.29
N THR A 183 14.18 -2.99 9.25
CA THR A 183 14.45 -3.82 10.44
C THR A 183 13.98 -3.20 11.75
N ALA A 184 13.66 -1.90 11.73
CA ALA A 184 13.22 -1.17 12.91
C ALA A 184 11.99 -1.81 13.55
N GLY A 185 12.09 -2.05 14.85
CA GLY A 185 10.99 -2.61 15.64
C GLY A 185 10.77 -4.12 15.49
N LEU A 186 11.44 -4.84 14.58
CA LEU A 186 11.24 -6.28 14.41
C LEU A 186 11.56 -7.06 15.70
N ALA A 187 12.71 -6.80 16.32
CA ALA A 187 13.10 -7.47 17.57
C ALA A 187 12.13 -7.16 18.71
N VAL A 188 11.73 -5.90 18.83
CA VAL A 188 10.76 -5.44 19.85
C VAL A 188 9.39 -6.03 19.57
N GLY A 189 8.96 -6.05 18.31
CA GLY A 189 7.70 -6.69 17.89
C GLY A 189 7.69 -8.18 18.20
N LEU A 190 8.74 -8.91 17.86
CA LEU A 190 8.88 -10.34 18.17
C LEU A 190 8.86 -10.60 19.68
N PHE A 191 9.56 -9.77 20.46
CA PHE A 191 9.56 -9.86 21.93
C PHE A 191 8.12 -9.72 22.47
N TRP A 192 7.38 -8.69 22.06
CA TRP A 192 6.00 -8.48 22.52
C TRP A 192 5.07 -9.60 22.09
N HIS A 193 5.20 -10.11 20.85
CA HIS A 193 4.40 -11.25 20.39
C HIS A 193 4.70 -12.52 21.19
N ALA A 194 5.96 -12.79 21.47
CA ALA A 194 6.34 -13.94 22.29
C ALA A 194 5.83 -13.80 23.74
N LEU A 195 5.93 -12.59 24.31
CA LEU A 195 5.43 -12.31 25.65
C LEU A 195 3.91 -12.50 25.75
N TRP A 196 3.15 -11.87 24.85
CA TRP A 196 1.68 -12.01 24.86
C TRP A 196 1.23 -13.43 24.52
N GLY A 197 1.91 -14.08 23.57
CA GLY A 197 1.68 -15.49 23.26
C GLY A 197 1.96 -16.38 24.47
N GLY A 198 3.08 -16.16 25.16
CA GLY A 198 3.44 -16.88 26.37
C GLY A 198 2.42 -16.71 27.49
N LEU A 199 1.96 -15.48 27.74
CA LEU A 199 0.87 -15.21 28.70
C LEU A 199 -0.43 -15.89 28.32
N GLY A 200 -0.78 -15.85 27.03
CA GLY A 200 -1.98 -16.56 26.52
C GLY A 200 -1.89 -18.06 26.71
N PHE A 201 -0.73 -18.66 26.42
CA PHE A 201 -0.52 -20.09 26.66
C PHE A 201 -0.51 -20.44 28.14
N ALA A 202 0.07 -19.60 28.99
CA ALA A 202 0.00 -19.80 30.45
C ALA A 202 -1.43 -19.76 30.96
N TRP A 203 -2.24 -18.83 30.44
CA TRP A 203 -3.67 -18.74 30.76
C TRP A 203 -4.46 -19.97 30.34
N ILE A 204 -4.26 -20.43 29.08
CA ILE A 204 -4.91 -21.66 28.59
C ILE A 204 -4.43 -22.85 29.42
N GLY A 205 -3.12 -22.97 29.66
CA GLY A 205 -2.52 -24.05 30.42
C GLY A 205 -3.07 -24.15 31.84
N TRP A 206 -3.29 -22.99 32.49
CA TRP A 206 -3.93 -22.97 33.82
C TRP A 206 -5.27 -23.67 33.81
N PHE A 207 -6.12 -23.38 32.83
CA PHE A 207 -7.44 -24.01 32.75
C PHE A 207 -7.41 -25.46 32.24
N MET A 208 -6.41 -25.83 31.42
CA MET A 208 -6.25 -27.21 30.94
C MET A 208 -5.99 -28.20 32.07
N VAL A 209 -5.27 -27.77 33.13
CA VAL A 209 -5.00 -28.63 34.29
C VAL A 209 -6.14 -28.62 35.31
N ARG A 210 -7.18 -27.81 35.11
CA ARG A 210 -8.36 -27.77 35.98
C ARG A 210 -9.35 -28.87 35.65
N PRO A 211 -10.11 -29.36 36.63
CA PRO A 211 -11.21 -30.32 36.41
C PRO A 211 -12.22 -29.77 35.39
N MET A 212 -12.81 -30.65 34.63
CA MET A 212 -13.91 -30.35 33.71
C MET A 212 -13.59 -29.38 32.58
N PHE A 213 -12.31 -29.20 32.20
CA PHE A 213 -11.90 -28.25 31.13
C PHE A 213 -12.75 -28.38 29.85
N LEU A 214 -12.94 -29.62 29.32
CA LEU A 214 -13.66 -29.86 28.07
C LEU A 214 -15.18 -29.66 28.16
N ILE A 215 -15.74 -29.67 29.34
CA ILE A 215 -17.20 -29.51 29.56
C ILE A 215 -17.55 -28.23 30.29
N ARG A 216 -16.52 -27.38 30.59
CA ARG A 216 -16.66 -26.16 31.36
C ARG A 216 -17.73 -25.21 30.81
N ALA A 217 -17.73 -24.97 29.51
CA ALA A 217 -18.75 -24.14 28.85
C ALA A 217 -20.16 -24.68 29.02
N ARG A 218 -20.30 -26.01 29.05
CA ARG A 218 -21.58 -26.67 29.23
C ARG A 218 -22.09 -26.64 30.69
N VAL A 219 -21.15 -26.69 31.64
CA VAL A 219 -21.47 -26.56 33.06
C VAL A 219 -21.87 -25.13 33.38
N LEU A 220 -21.18 -24.12 32.80
CA LEU A 220 -21.56 -22.72 32.97
C LEU A 220 -22.93 -22.38 32.42
N ALA A 221 -23.43 -23.09 31.41
CA ALA A 221 -24.77 -22.91 30.85
C ALA A 221 -25.89 -23.55 31.73
N GLN A 222 -25.54 -24.27 32.79
CA GLN A 222 -26.49 -24.84 33.73
C GLN A 222 -26.71 -23.92 34.92
N GLU A 223 -27.91 -23.92 35.48
CA GLU A 223 -28.22 -23.13 36.67
C GLU A 223 -27.33 -23.57 37.85
N GLY A 224 -26.66 -22.61 38.48
CA GLY A 224 -25.68 -22.88 39.53
C GLY A 224 -24.35 -23.47 39.08
N GLY A 225 -24.12 -23.63 37.75
CA GLY A 225 -22.90 -24.21 37.22
C GLY A 225 -21.66 -23.34 37.44
N ASP A 226 -21.82 -22.03 37.55
CA ASP A 226 -20.75 -21.08 37.89
C ASP A 226 -20.17 -21.33 39.28
N ALA A 227 -20.99 -21.72 40.28
CA ALA A 227 -20.52 -22.04 41.62
C ALA A 227 -19.62 -23.30 41.65
N LEU A 228 -19.87 -24.26 40.75
CA LEU A 228 -19.07 -25.48 40.63
C LEU A 228 -17.69 -25.25 39.98
N LEU A 229 -17.56 -24.18 39.17
CA LEU A 229 -16.38 -23.92 38.37
C LEU A 229 -15.52 -22.75 38.89
N ASN A 230 -16.09 -21.91 39.75
CA ASN A 230 -15.41 -20.71 40.28
C ASN A 230 -14.68 -21.05 41.60
N ASP A 231 -13.50 -21.63 41.48
CA ASP A 231 -12.57 -21.76 42.60
C ASP A 231 -12.02 -20.36 42.99
N PRO A 232 -11.92 -20.02 44.29
CA PRO A 232 -11.27 -18.81 44.76
C PRO A 232 -9.85 -18.61 44.16
N VAL A 233 -9.11 -19.68 43.97
CA VAL A 233 -7.77 -19.67 43.38
C VAL A 233 -7.84 -19.23 41.91
N ASP A 234 -8.83 -19.65 41.15
CA ASP A 234 -8.99 -19.25 39.75
C ASP A 234 -9.24 -17.73 39.63
N ARG A 235 -9.99 -17.15 40.59
CA ARG A 235 -10.20 -15.69 40.64
C ARG A 235 -8.91 -14.93 40.92
N VAL A 236 -8.11 -15.40 41.89
CA VAL A 236 -6.81 -14.80 42.23
C VAL A 236 -5.87 -14.84 40.99
N VAL A 237 -5.80 -15.97 40.30
CA VAL A 237 -5.00 -16.12 39.08
C VAL A 237 -5.53 -15.22 37.99
N ALA A 238 -6.84 -15.11 37.79
CA ALA A 238 -7.45 -14.24 36.79
C ALA A 238 -7.10 -12.75 37.05
N PHE A 239 -7.28 -12.27 38.28
CA PHE A 239 -6.96 -10.90 38.66
C PHE A 239 -5.44 -10.65 38.58
N GLY A 240 -4.62 -11.61 39.01
CA GLY A 240 -3.17 -11.52 38.90
C GLY A 240 -2.72 -11.40 37.44
N MET A 241 -3.25 -12.24 36.57
CA MET A 241 -2.94 -12.18 35.12
C MET A 241 -3.39 -10.86 34.51
N LEU A 242 -4.57 -10.38 34.84
CA LEU A 242 -5.07 -9.09 34.39
C LEU A 242 -4.17 -7.93 34.88
N ALA A 243 -3.77 -7.94 36.14
CA ALA A 243 -2.84 -6.95 36.69
C ALA A 243 -1.49 -6.97 35.97
N VAL A 244 -0.92 -8.14 35.71
CA VAL A 244 0.30 -8.29 34.91
C VAL A 244 0.14 -7.68 33.52
N CYS A 245 -0.98 -7.96 32.85
CA CYS A 245 -1.25 -7.36 31.52
C CYS A 245 -1.28 -5.84 31.58
N PHE A 246 -1.96 -5.22 32.56
CA PHE A 246 -1.98 -3.77 32.72
C PHE A 246 -0.60 -3.18 33.02
N VAL A 247 0.17 -3.81 33.88
CA VAL A 247 1.54 -3.39 34.20
C VAL A 247 2.43 -3.44 32.96
N LEU A 248 2.37 -4.52 32.19
CA LEU A 248 3.15 -4.65 30.96
C LEU A 248 2.76 -3.62 29.89
N ILE A 249 1.47 -3.33 29.75
CA ILE A 249 0.99 -2.27 28.84
C ILE A 249 1.53 -0.91 29.30
N ALA A 250 1.45 -0.59 30.60
CA ALA A 250 1.97 0.65 31.15
C ALA A 250 3.48 0.78 30.93
N ILE A 251 4.26 -0.27 31.23
CA ILE A 251 5.71 -0.31 30.96
C ILE A 251 5.99 -0.07 29.48
N GLY A 252 5.30 -0.80 28.58
CA GLY A 252 5.47 -0.63 27.14
C GLY A 252 5.19 0.81 26.69
N PHE A 253 4.13 1.43 27.20
CA PHE A 253 3.79 2.81 26.89
C PHE A 253 4.88 3.78 27.37
N PHE A 254 5.27 3.74 28.64
CA PHE A 254 6.28 4.65 29.19
C PHE A 254 7.66 4.47 28.55
N VAL A 255 8.08 3.24 28.26
CA VAL A 255 9.36 2.99 27.58
C VAL A 255 9.31 3.57 26.16
N THR A 256 8.23 3.36 25.42
CA THR A 256 8.11 3.90 24.07
C THR A 256 8.06 5.42 24.07
N ASP A 257 7.29 6.03 24.96
CA ASP A 257 7.18 7.49 25.08
C ASP A 257 8.50 8.14 25.46
N SER A 258 9.25 7.53 26.39
CA SER A 258 10.59 8.01 26.76
C SER A 258 11.62 7.87 25.65
N GLN A 259 11.49 6.84 24.82
CA GLN A 259 12.40 6.59 23.71
C GLN A 259 12.09 7.48 22.49
N TYR A 260 10.81 7.81 22.26
CA TYR A 260 10.32 8.59 21.12
C TYR A 260 9.41 9.76 21.58
N PRO A 261 9.97 10.76 22.30
CA PRO A 261 9.18 11.83 22.92
C PRO A 261 8.63 12.85 21.91
N TYR A 262 9.14 12.84 20.67
CA TYR A 262 8.70 13.77 19.63
C TYR A 262 7.81 13.08 18.61
N THR A 263 6.67 13.70 18.34
CA THR A 263 5.74 13.26 17.28
C THR A 263 5.72 14.26 16.14
N ILE A 264 5.70 13.76 14.91
CA ILE A 264 5.46 14.58 13.73
C ILE A 264 3.96 14.55 13.44
N PRO A 265 3.32 15.70 13.18
CA PRO A 265 1.93 15.71 12.73
C PRO A 265 1.76 14.80 11.49
N LEU A 266 0.78 13.90 11.52
CA LEU A 266 0.50 12.96 10.43
C LEU A 266 0.02 13.64 9.14
N GLN A 267 -0.42 14.92 9.21
CA GLN A 267 -0.95 15.65 8.08
C GLN A 267 -0.11 16.90 7.82
N ALA A 268 0.60 16.90 6.71
CA ALA A 268 0.98 18.13 6.05
C ALA A 268 -0.28 18.72 5.39
N GLY A 269 -0.41 20.03 5.32
CA GLY A 269 -1.47 20.68 4.55
C GLY A 269 -1.45 20.27 3.07
N GLU A 270 -2.52 20.54 2.33
CA GLU A 270 -2.56 20.27 0.91
C GLU A 270 -1.45 21.02 0.18
N PRO A 271 -0.70 20.35 -0.72
CA PRO A 271 0.33 21.01 -1.51
C PRO A 271 -0.31 22.04 -2.46
N LYS A 272 0.16 23.27 -2.43
CA LYS A 272 -0.29 24.33 -3.36
C LYS A 272 0.51 24.23 -4.66
N ILE A 273 0.04 23.40 -5.57
CA ILE A 273 0.66 23.18 -6.88
C ILE A 273 -0.04 24.12 -7.87
N LYS A 274 0.72 25.01 -8.46
CA LYS A 274 0.23 25.87 -9.53
C LYS A 274 0.45 25.20 -10.88
N ALA A 275 -0.60 25.19 -11.72
CA ALA A 275 -0.50 24.75 -13.10
C ALA A 275 0.38 25.71 -13.91
N THR A 276 1.09 25.16 -14.86
CA THR A 276 1.70 25.91 -15.96
C THR A 276 0.78 25.71 -17.16
N HIS A 277 0.46 26.76 -17.88
CA HIS A 277 -0.30 26.67 -19.12
C HIS A 277 0.67 26.95 -20.27
N LEU A 278 1.09 25.88 -20.93
CA LEU A 278 1.91 26.00 -22.12
C LEU A 278 1.01 26.49 -23.27
N LYS A 279 1.38 27.62 -23.87
CA LYS A 279 0.74 28.03 -25.12
C LYS A 279 1.22 27.06 -26.20
N SER A 280 0.30 26.39 -26.86
CA SER A 280 0.61 25.58 -28.02
C SER A 280 0.75 26.49 -29.23
N ASP A 281 1.94 26.52 -29.83
CA ASP A 281 2.17 27.17 -31.11
C ASP A 281 1.74 26.29 -32.31
N LEU A 282 1.14 25.14 -31.99
CA LEU A 282 0.59 24.21 -32.97
C LEU A 282 -0.89 24.50 -33.21
N THR A 283 -1.21 24.77 -34.47
CA THR A 283 -2.61 24.83 -34.93
C THR A 283 -2.92 23.55 -35.71
N ILE A 284 -3.89 22.80 -35.24
CA ILE A 284 -4.34 21.56 -35.87
C ILE A 284 -5.71 21.81 -36.48
N LYS A 285 -5.85 21.61 -37.77
CA LYS A 285 -7.11 21.70 -38.48
C LYS A 285 -7.45 20.32 -39.07
N VAL A 286 -8.61 19.79 -38.72
CA VAL A 286 -9.13 18.58 -39.33
C VAL A 286 -9.65 18.91 -40.71
N LEU A 287 -9.06 18.35 -41.76
CA LEU A 287 -9.46 18.54 -43.15
C LEU A 287 -10.52 17.54 -43.59
N ALA A 288 -10.42 16.31 -43.15
CA ALA A 288 -11.37 15.25 -43.38
C ALA A 288 -11.32 14.23 -42.23
N ALA A 289 -12.46 13.64 -41.90
CA ALA A 289 -12.57 12.56 -40.94
C ALA A 289 -13.58 11.53 -41.44
N ASP A 290 -13.12 10.33 -41.74
CA ASP A 290 -13.91 9.23 -42.27
C ASP A 290 -13.84 8.05 -41.31
N TYR A 291 -14.98 7.46 -40.98
CA TYR A 291 -15.05 6.26 -40.17
C TYR A 291 -15.35 5.05 -41.05
N ASP A 292 -14.39 4.12 -41.14
CA ASP A 292 -14.53 2.85 -41.82
C ASP A 292 -15.26 1.85 -40.90
N VAL A 293 -16.53 1.61 -41.17
CA VAL A 293 -17.38 0.72 -40.37
C VAL A 293 -16.91 -0.73 -40.38
N PRO A 294 -16.57 -1.33 -41.57
CA PRO A 294 -16.07 -2.71 -41.64
C PRO A 294 -14.75 -2.88 -40.85
N GLY A 295 -13.81 -1.96 -41.03
CA GLY A 295 -12.49 -1.99 -40.38
C GLY A 295 -12.48 -1.42 -38.97
N ARG A 296 -13.58 -0.82 -38.51
CA ARG A 296 -13.67 -0.10 -37.22
C ARG A 296 -12.53 0.89 -37.03
N ALA A 297 -12.16 1.59 -38.09
CA ALA A 297 -11.03 2.51 -38.11
C ALA A 297 -11.52 3.93 -38.37
N LEU A 298 -10.98 4.91 -37.60
CA LEU A 298 -11.14 6.32 -37.88
C LEU A 298 -9.92 6.80 -38.67
N ARG A 299 -10.14 7.32 -39.88
CA ARG A 299 -9.13 7.97 -40.69
C ARG A 299 -9.33 9.46 -40.62
N MET A 300 -8.28 10.19 -40.25
CA MET A 300 -8.30 11.65 -40.21
C MET A 300 -7.16 12.21 -41.05
N THR A 301 -7.49 13.22 -41.85
CA THR A 301 -6.50 14.07 -42.54
C THR A 301 -6.40 15.36 -41.78
N LEU A 302 -5.21 15.68 -41.27
CA LEU A 302 -4.95 16.85 -40.44
C LEU A 302 -3.99 17.78 -41.16
N SER A 303 -4.28 19.09 -41.06
CA SER A 303 -3.28 20.12 -41.32
C SER A 303 -2.68 20.57 -39.99
N VAL A 304 -1.38 20.44 -39.82
CA VAL A 304 -0.68 20.83 -38.60
C VAL A 304 0.25 21.99 -38.98
N THR A 305 0.04 23.14 -38.37
CA THR A 305 0.90 24.32 -38.53
C THR A 305 1.60 24.59 -37.22
N ASN A 306 2.92 24.65 -37.22
CA ASN A 306 3.74 25.06 -36.09
C ASN A 306 4.18 26.51 -36.35
N SER A 307 3.77 27.43 -35.48
CA SER A 307 4.17 28.84 -35.52
C SER A 307 5.24 29.17 -34.46
N GLY A 308 5.70 28.18 -33.69
CA GLY A 308 6.75 28.34 -32.70
C GLY A 308 8.14 28.43 -33.32
N GLU A 309 9.04 29.10 -32.64
CA GLU A 309 10.47 29.08 -32.96
C GLU A 309 11.04 27.67 -32.70
N GLN A 310 11.91 27.20 -33.61
CA GLN A 310 12.60 25.90 -33.50
C GLN A 310 13.69 25.93 -32.44
#